data_319a63e2568f9969c05fcac26caaaecd
#
_entry.id   319a63e2568f9969c05fcac26caaaecd
#
_cell.length_a   1.000
_cell.length_b   1.000
_cell.length_c   1.000
_cell.angle_alpha   90.00
_cell.angle_beta   90.00
_cell.angle_gamma   90.00
#
_symmetry.space_group_name_H-M   'P 1'
#
loop_
_entity.id
_entity.type
_entity.pdbx_description
1 polymer ?
#
loop_
_entity_poly.entity_id
_entity_poly.type
_entity_poly.pdbx_seq_one_letter_code
_entity_poly.pdbx_strand_id
1 'polypeptide(L)'
;MNKVFSILFFVLIISIGLFQYIRNSEPSINYERFNLVSPGVLRTPDERFEDLKDYPFTPNYLTIGDTRIHYIDEGPKDGQIVYLLHGEPTWSYLFRKMIPTLVNEGFRVIAPDMVGFGKSDKYISTDDYSHQMHVEKMTQLIVELDLKNITAHFHDWGGPVGFRVLAEEPNRFDRVIATNTSLPATGRGFMNDLRSYLLWPIFKFTIWLQGPATWEEFIGGDGFTNWIRYSTYTDNIDVGGIMQVLGSVTYEESLAYEAPYPNASYKAGAQIFPYLIPSELRKNEMAYREVLEKWNKPFLIANSDNDPVTGNNPEIVKLLKRIPSAQEIVISGPGHFVQEEAGPEYAQLIIDFINGNPEGFTVKKKVLDKNSIL
;
A
#
# COMPACT_ATOMS: atom_id res chain seq x y z
N MET A 1 26.70 22.07 32.98
CA MET A 1 26.11 21.99 31.62
C MET A 1 27.01 21.27 30.60
N ASN A 2 28.32 21.47 30.61
CA ASN A 2 29.24 20.90 29.60
C ASN A 2 29.42 19.37 29.62
N LYS A 3 29.35 18.69 30.77
CA LYS A 3 29.56 17.23 30.86
C LYS A 3 28.40 16.40 30.29
N VAL A 4 27.17 16.84 30.47
CA VAL A 4 25.97 16.18 29.91
C VAL A 4 25.92 16.32 28.39
N PHE A 5 26.26 17.51 27.87
CA PHE A 5 26.35 17.76 26.44
C PHE A 5 27.43 16.90 25.77
N SER A 6 28.58 16.74 26.41
CA SER A 6 29.68 15.89 25.92
C SER A 6 29.28 14.40 25.90
N ILE A 7 28.56 13.93 26.92
CA ILE A 7 28.08 12.53 26.96
C ILE A 7 27.04 12.29 25.84
N LEU A 8 26.07 13.19 25.67
CA LEU A 8 25.07 13.07 24.61
C LEU A 8 25.69 13.13 23.20
N PHE A 9 26.70 13.99 23.01
CA PHE A 9 27.45 14.08 21.76
C PHE A 9 28.27 12.82 21.48
N PHE A 10 28.89 12.22 22.48
CA PHE A 10 29.63 10.97 22.36
C PHE A 10 28.72 9.78 22.09
N VAL A 11 27.55 9.71 22.73
CA VAL A 11 26.52 8.69 22.46
C VAL A 11 26.01 8.80 21.03
N LEU A 12 25.80 10.04 20.54
CA LEU A 12 25.38 10.27 19.16
C LEU A 12 26.42 9.81 18.13
N ILE A 13 27.72 10.10 18.37
CA ILE A 13 28.82 9.67 17.48
C ILE A 13 28.96 8.16 17.49
N ILE A 14 28.87 7.52 18.66
CA ILE A 14 28.95 6.06 18.75
C ILE A 14 27.75 5.41 18.05
N SER A 15 26.56 5.99 18.18
CA SER A 15 25.35 5.51 17.51
C SER A 15 25.46 5.63 15.99
N ILE A 16 26.01 6.74 15.47
CA ILE A 16 26.25 6.95 14.05
C ILE A 16 27.33 5.99 13.53
N GLY A 17 28.42 5.81 14.27
CA GLY A 17 29.51 4.89 13.93
C GLY A 17 29.06 3.43 13.92
N LEU A 18 28.24 3.02 14.90
CA LEU A 18 27.68 1.67 14.99
C LEU A 18 26.68 1.42 13.85
N PHE A 19 25.85 2.41 13.55
CA PHE A 19 24.90 2.36 12.42
C PHE A 19 25.63 2.22 11.08
N GLN A 20 26.71 2.97 10.87
CA GLN A 20 27.55 2.84 9.65
C GLN A 20 28.28 1.50 9.59
N TYR A 21 28.73 0.98 10.75
CA TYR A 21 29.39 -0.34 10.81
C TYR A 21 28.42 -1.47 10.49
N ILE A 22 27.21 -1.45 11.04
CA ILE A 22 26.16 -2.43 10.74
C ILE A 22 25.73 -2.35 9.26
N ARG A 23 25.59 -1.15 8.71
CA ARG A 23 25.28 -0.94 7.30
C ARG A 23 26.36 -1.46 6.34
N ASN A 24 27.64 -1.35 6.72
CA ASN A 24 28.78 -1.82 5.90
C ASN A 24 29.07 -3.31 6.08
N SER A 25 28.41 -4.00 7.00
CA SER A 25 28.57 -5.44 7.24
C SER A 25 27.51 -6.30 6.53
N GLU A 26 26.73 -5.71 5.61
CA GLU A 26 25.82 -6.49 4.79
C GLU A 26 26.60 -7.53 3.96
N PRO A 27 26.18 -8.80 3.94
CA PRO A 27 26.82 -9.82 3.12
C PRO A 27 26.76 -9.39 1.67
N SER A 28 27.89 -9.46 0.96
CA SER A 28 27.97 -9.17 -0.46
C SER A 28 26.98 -10.09 -1.20
N ILE A 29 25.88 -9.50 -1.69
CA ILE A 29 24.89 -10.22 -2.48
C ILE A 29 25.56 -10.63 -3.78
N ASN A 30 25.60 -11.92 -4.07
CA ASN A 30 26.10 -12.41 -5.36
C ASN A 30 25.04 -12.15 -6.44
N TYR A 31 25.14 -11.01 -7.11
CA TYR A 31 24.20 -10.52 -8.12
C TYR A 31 24.12 -11.38 -9.40
N GLU A 32 25.08 -12.29 -9.65
CA GLU A 32 25.09 -13.15 -10.83
C GLU A 32 23.96 -14.18 -10.87
N ARG A 33 23.25 -14.37 -9.76
CA ARG A 33 22.12 -15.33 -9.64
C ARG A 33 20.74 -14.71 -9.84
N PHE A 34 20.66 -13.40 -10.11
CA PHE A 34 19.38 -12.69 -10.17
C PHE A 34 19.05 -12.23 -11.60
N ASN A 35 17.77 -12.21 -11.93
CA ASN A 35 17.25 -11.60 -13.16
C ASN A 35 17.34 -10.08 -13.08
N LEU A 36 18.57 -9.54 -13.07
CA LEU A 36 18.82 -8.12 -13.10
C LEU A 36 18.50 -7.57 -14.49
N VAL A 37 17.68 -6.54 -14.54
CA VAL A 37 17.38 -5.79 -15.77
C VAL A 37 18.16 -4.47 -15.84
N SER A 38 18.59 -3.97 -14.67
CA SER A 38 19.55 -2.88 -14.50
C SER A 38 20.22 -3.02 -13.12
N PRO A 39 21.29 -2.26 -12.82
CA PRO A 39 21.94 -2.32 -11.50
C PRO A 39 20.94 -2.14 -10.36
N GLY A 40 20.83 -3.12 -9.48
CA GLY A 40 19.92 -3.10 -8.33
C GLY A 40 18.44 -3.31 -8.63
N VAL A 41 18.06 -3.60 -9.90
CA VAL A 41 16.67 -3.79 -10.30
C VAL A 41 16.41 -5.21 -10.78
N LEU A 42 15.48 -5.88 -10.16
CA LEU A 42 15.01 -7.23 -10.49
C LEU A 42 13.70 -7.18 -11.28
N ARG A 43 13.54 -8.14 -12.17
CA ARG A 43 12.26 -8.43 -12.85
C ARG A 43 11.86 -9.86 -12.59
N THR A 44 10.65 -10.05 -12.08
CA THR A 44 10.06 -11.38 -11.92
C THR A 44 9.85 -12.02 -13.29
N PRO A 45 10.30 -13.27 -13.51
CA PRO A 45 10.03 -14.00 -14.75
C PRO A 45 8.54 -14.12 -15.04
N ASP A 46 8.16 -13.93 -16.31
CA ASP A 46 6.74 -13.91 -16.72
C ASP A 46 6.06 -15.26 -16.49
N GLU A 47 6.79 -16.38 -16.52
CA GLU A 47 6.30 -17.74 -16.27
C GLU A 47 5.67 -17.90 -14.87
N ARG A 48 6.06 -17.05 -13.91
CA ARG A 48 5.48 -17.06 -12.56
C ARG A 48 4.05 -16.53 -12.50
N PHE A 49 3.61 -15.88 -13.56
CA PHE A 49 2.27 -15.30 -13.65
C PHE A 49 1.37 -16.03 -14.64
N GLU A 50 1.81 -17.15 -15.17
CA GLU A 50 0.99 -18.02 -15.99
C GLU A 50 -0.06 -18.75 -15.15
N ASP A 51 -1.25 -18.93 -15.70
CA ASP A 51 -2.36 -19.71 -15.13
C ASP A 51 -2.79 -19.29 -13.71
N LEU A 52 -2.59 -17.99 -13.35
CA LEU A 52 -3.08 -17.48 -12.08
C LEU A 52 -4.63 -17.48 -12.06
N LYS A 53 -5.18 -18.03 -10.99
CA LYS A 53 -6.63 -18.17 -10.80
C LYS A 53 -7.36 -16.84 -10.95
N ASP A 54 -8.36 -16.80 -11.82
CA ASP A 54 -9.23 -15.64 -12.06
C ASP A 54 -8.47 -14.37 -12.50
N TYR A 55 -7.29 -14.48 -13.12
CA TYR A 55 -6.46 -13.36 -13.54
C TYR A 55 -6.11 -13.41 -15.06
N PRO A 56 -7.10 -13.26 -15.93
CA PRO A 56 -6.91 -13.40 -17.39
C PRO A 56 -6.43 -12.12 -18.08
N PHE A 57 -6.00 -11.11 -17.32
CA PHE A 57 -5.74 -9.75 -17.84
C PHE A 57 -4.42 -9.69 -18.61
N THR A 58 -4.49 -9.08 -19.81
CA THR A 58 -3.29 -8.81 -20.60
C THR A 58 -2.42 -7.76 -19.91
N PRO A 59 -1.13 -8.05 -19.68
CA PRO A 59 -0.25 -7.10 -19.02
C PRO A 59 0.06 -5.89 -19.89
N ASN A 60 0.00 -4.70 -19.32
CA ASN A 60 0.51 -3.47 -19.91
C ASN A 60 1.70 -2.96 -19.09
N TYR A 61 2.62 -2.29 -19.74
CA TYR A 61 3.84 -1.83 -19.09
C TYR A 61 4.21 -0.41 -19.53
N LEU A 62 4.70 0.40 -18.58
CA LEU A 62 5.29 1.70 -18.82
C LEU A 62 6.64 1.77 -18.11
N THR A 63 7.69 2.21 -18.81
CA THR A 63 9.00 2.42 -18.18
C THR A 63 9.06 3.84 -17.62
N ILE A 64 9.31 3.96 -16.32
CA ILE A 64 9.42 5.22 -15.61
C ILE A 64 10.78 5.26 -14.90
N GLY A 65 11.70 6.05 -15.44
CA GLY A 65 13.10 6.07 -14.98
C GLY A 65 13.77 4.72 -15.22
N ASP A 66 14.22 4.08 -14.16
CA ASP A 66 14.95 2.81 -14.18
C ASP A 66 14.07 1.56 -14.01
N THR A 67 12.79 1.71 -13.78
CA THR A 67 11.85 0.61 -13.50
C THR A 67 10.73 0.54 -14.52
N ARG A 68 10.32 -0.67 -14.84
CA ARG A 68 9.10 -0.97 -15.61
C ARG A 68 7.93 -1.14 -14.64
N ILE A 69 6.87 -0.36 -14.84
CA ILE A 69 5.61 -0.42 -14.09
C ILE A 69 4.61 -1.23 -14.88
N HIS A 70 4.03 -2.25 -14.26
CA HIS A 70 2.89 -2.99 -14.79
C HIS A 70 1.59 -2.29 -14.41
N TYR A 71 0.59 -2.38 -15.30
CA TYR A 71 -0.78 -2.00 -14.99
C TYR A 71 -1.78 -2.82 -15.82
N ILE A 72 -2.94 -3.07 -15.22
CA ILE A 72 -4.13 -3.57 -15.92
C ILE A 72 -4.80 -2.37 -16.61
N ASP A 73 -5.28 -2.56 -17.84
CA ASP A 73 -6.06 -1.57 -18.59
C ASP A 73 -7.18 -2.29 -19.35
N GLU A 74 -8.27 -2.54 -18.66
CA GLU A 74 -9.42 -3.31 -19.13
C GLU A 74 -10.65 -2.43 -19.36
N GLY A 75 -11.52 -2.88 -20.27
CA GLY A 75 -12.74 -2.17 -20.66
C GLY A 75 -12.55 -1.20 -21.85
N PRO A 76 -13.61 -0.45 -22.21
CA PRO A 76 -13.58 0.46 -23.35
C PRO A 76 -12.61 1.62 -23.12
N LYS A 77 -11.76 1.92 -24.10
CA LYS A 77 -10.69 2.94 -23.97
C LYS A 77 -11.23 4.35 -23.77
N ASP A 78 -12.45 4.62 -24.17
CA ASP A 78 -13.21 5.86 -23.98
C ASP A 78 -14.15 5.82 -22.77
N GLY A 79 -14.17 4.70 -22.03
CA GLY A 79 -14.94 4.54 -20.80
C GLY A 79 -14.47 5.47 -19.67
N GLN A 80 -15.37 5.81 -18.76
CA GLN A 80 -15.02 6.54 -17.55
C GLN A 80 -14.01 5.71 -16.73
N ILE A 81 -12.93 6.37 -16.29
CA ILE A 81 -11.81 5.68 -15.62
C ILE A 81 -12.14 5.37 -14.16
N VAL A 82 -11.96 4.10 -13.79
CA VAL A 82 -11.86 3.64 -12.40
C VAL A 82 -10.40 3.22 -12.16
N TYR A 83 -9.70 3.97 -11.32
CA TYR A 83 -8.30 3.74 -10.96
C TYR A 83 -8.23 3.03 -9.62
N LEU A 84 -7.66 1.83 -9.59
CA LEU A 84 -7.60 0.95 -8.41
C LEU A 84 -6.16 0.85 -7.92
N LEU A 85 -5.84 1.47 -6.78
CA LEU A 85 -4.49 1.44 -6.21
C LEU A 85 -4.44 0.53 -4.99
N HIS A 86 -3.63 -0.53 -5.10
CA HIS A 86 -3.44 -1.54 -4.08
C HIS A 86 -2.57 -1.03 -2.92
N GLY A 87 -2.54 -1.81 -1.84
CA GLY A 87 -1.66 -1.62 -0.71
C GLY A 87 -0.73 -2.80 -0.46
N GLU A 88 -0.18 -2.88 0.73
CA GLU A 88 0.78 -3.89 1.16
C GLU A 88 0.04 -5.10 1.79
N PRO A 89 0.44 -6.35 1.55
CA PRO A 89 1.49 -6.81 0.63
C PRO A 89 0.95 -7.24 -0.73
N THR A 90 -0.12 -6.62 -1.21
CA THR A 90 -0.89 -7.02 -2.39
C THR A 90 -0.34 -6.41 -3.69
N TRP A 91 -0.99 -6.75 -4.79
CA TRP A 91 -0.77 -6.22 -6.12
C TRP A 91 -2.09 -6.21 -6.91
N SER A 92 -2.10 -5.86 -8.18
CA SER A 92 -3.34 -5.74 -8.96
C SER A 92 -4.21 -7.03 -8.99
N TYR A 93 -3.67 -8.18 -8.62
CA TYR A 93 -4.41 -9.42 -8.40
C TYR A 93 -5.55 -9.26 -7.37
N LEU A 94 -5.38 -8.36 -6.40
CA LEU A 94 -6.41 -8.02 -5.40
C LEU A 94 -7.74 -7.63 -6.07
N PHE A 95 -7.68 -6.98 -7.21
CA PHE A 95 -8.86 -6.42 -7.88
C PHE A 95 -9.51 -7.36 -8.89
N ARG A 96 -8.97 -8.59 -9.11
CA ARG A 96 -9.45 -9.51 -10.14
C ARG A 96 -10.95 -9.82 -10.06
N LYS A 97 -11.50 -9.87 -8.84
CA LYS A 97 -12.94 -10.16 -8.59
C LYS A 97 -13.84 -8.93 -8.85
N MET A 98 -13.26 -7.72 -8.86
CA MET A 98 -13.97 -6.45 -9.07
C MET A 98 -14.01 -6.04 -10.55
N ILE A 99 -12.89 -6.24 -11.25
CA ILE A 99 -12.68 -5.76 -12.63
C ILE A 99 -13.80 -6.21 -13.58
N PRO A 100 -14.23 -7.49 -13.61
CA PRO A 100 -15.29 -7.91 -14.52
C PRO A 100 -16.60 -7.14 -14.35
N THR A 101 -17.01 -6.87 -13.10
CA THR A 101 -18.23 -6.10 -12.80
C THR A 101 -18.12 -4.68 -13.32
N LEU A 102 -17.00 -4.00 -13.07
CA LEU A 102 -16.76 -2.63 -13.53
C LEU A 102 -16.72 -2.54 -15.06
N VAL A 103 -16.02 -3.46 -15.71
CA VAL A 103 -15.89 -3.50 -17.18
C VAL A 103 -17.24 -3.77 -17.85
N ASN A 104 -18.06 -4.67 -17.30
CA ASN A 104 -19.40 -4.98 -17.83
C ASN A 104 -20.33 -3.77 -17.77
N GLU A 105 -20.14 -2.87 -16.80
CA GLU A 105 -20.87 -1.58 -16.72
C GLU A 105 -20.27 -0.46 -17.60
N GLY A 106 -19.26 -0.79 -18.40
CA GLY A 106 -18.67 0.13 -19.39
C GLY A 106 -17.56 1.03 -18.85
N PHE A 107 -17.03 0.76 -17.65
CA PHE A 107 -15.88 1.50 -17.13
C PHE A 107 -14.57 1.00 -17.73
N ARG A 108 -13.61 1.92 -17.88
CA ARG A 108 -12.21 1.59 -18.12
C ARG A 108 -11.51 1.46 -16.77
N VAL A 109 -10.98 0.29 -16.48
CA VAL A 109 -10.31 0.00 -15.21
C VAL A 109 -8.80 0.04 -15.41
N ILE A 110 -8.13 0.89 -14.61
CA ILE A 110 -6.68 0.99 -14.54
C ILE A 110 -6.24 0.53 -13.15
N ALA A 111 -5.45 -0.53 -13.08
CA ALA A 111 -4.93 -1.05 -11.81
C ALA A 111 -3.41 -1.30 -11.90
N PRO A 112 -2.58 -0.34 -11.48
CA PRO A 112 -1.13 -0.50 -11.50
C PRO A 112 -0.63 -1.38 -10.35
N ASP A 113 0.55 -1.98 -10.57
CA ASP A 113 1.39 -2.53 -9.52
C ASP A 113 2.45 -1.50 -9.13
N MET A 114 2.54 -1.15 -7.86
CA MET A 114 3.62 -0.29 -7.37
C MET A 114 4.99 -0.99 -7.53
N VAL A 115 6.08 -0.22 -7.65
CA VAL A 115 7.45 -0.78 -7.66
C VAL A 115 7.66 -1.66 -6.43
N GLY A 116 8.22 -2.85 -6.64
CA GLY A 116 8.39 -3.84 -5.57
C GLY A 116 7.25 -4.86 -5.47
N PHE A 117 6.15 -4.67 -6.21
CA PHE A 117 4.95 -5.52 -6.16
C PHE A 117 4.56 -6.06 -7.53
N GLY A 118 3.75 -7.10 -7.55
CA GLY A 118 3.15 -7.68 -8.74
C GLY A 118 4.13 -7.90 -9.89
N LYS A 119 3.72 -7.53 -11.09
CA LYS A 119 4.53 -7.64 -12.32
C LYS A 119 5.45 -6.44 -12.56
N SER A 120 5.42 -5.41 -11.70
CA SER A 120 6.36 -4.29 -11.74
C SER A 120 7.76 -4.71 -11.32
N ASP A 121 8.78 -3.99 -11.79
CA ASP A 121 10.17 -4.20 -11.38
C ASP A 121 10.36 -3.94 -9.87
N LYS A 122 11.42 -4.49 -9.30
CA LYS A 122 11.70 -4.48 -7.87
C LYS A 122 13.13 -4.05 -7.60
N TYR A 123 13.32 -3.14 -6.65
CA TYR A 123 14.66 -2.87 -6.13
C TYR A 123 15.07 -3.99 -5.16
N ILE A 124 16.35 -4.33 -5.17
CA ILE A 124 16.93 -5.33 -4.26
C ILE A 124 17.07 -4.77 -2.84
N SER A 125 17.48 -3.50 -2.74
CA SER A 125 17.71 -2.86 -1.44
C SER A 125 16.45 -2.19 -0.91
N THR A 126 16.17 -2.37 0.38
CA THR A 126 15.13 -1.63 1.08
C THR A 126 15.39 -0.12 1.12
N ASP A 127 16.67 0.31 1.00
CA ASP A 127 17.06 1.71 0.98
C ASP A 127 16.61 2.46 -0.29
N ASP A 128 16.31 1.73 -1.37
CA ASP A 128 15.85 2.29 -2.65
C ASP A 128 14.33 2.57 -2.65
N TYR A 129 13.62 2.14 -1.60
CA TYR A 129 12.21 2.40 -1.41
C TYR A 129 11.96 3.59 -0.51
N SER A 130 11.02 4.43 -0.90
CA SER A 130 10.50 5.49 -0.06
C SER A 130 9.04 5.80 -0.43
N HIS A 131 8.28 6.36 0.50
CA HIS A 131 6.93 6.83 0.20
C HIS A 131 6.94 7.82 -0.99
N GLN A 132 7.90 8.75 -1.02
CA GLN A 132 8.04 9.73 -2.10
C GLN A 132 8.28 9.06 -3.46
N MET A 133 9.13 8.03 -3.53
CA MET A 133 9.38 7.29 -4.76
C MET A 133 8.09 6.68 -5.33
N HIS A 134 7.25 6.06 -4.48
CA HIS A 134 5.97 5.51 -4.92
C HIS A 134 5.03 6.61 -5.43
N VAL A 135 4.96 7.75 -4.74
CA VAL A 135 4.17 8.91 -5.19
C VAL A 135 4.63 9.37 -6.58
N GLU A 136 5.94 9.58 -6.77
CA GLU A 136 6.51 10.02 -8.05
C GLU A 136 6.22 9.04 -9.18
N LYS A 137 6.41 7.74 -8.94
CA LYS A 137 6.15 6.70 -9.96
C LYS A 137 4.67 6.65 -10.34
N MET A 138 3.75 6.71 -9.37
CA MET A 138 2.31 6.69 -9.64
C MET A 138 1.80 7.99 -10.27
N THR A 139 2.35 9.15 -9.88
CA THR A 139 2.05 10.43 -10.54
C THR A 139 2.48 10.41 -12.00
N GLN A 140 3.71 9.97 -12.29
CA GLN A 140 4.21 9.85 -13.65
C GLN A 140 3.37 8.89 -14.49
N LEU A 141 2.96 7.74 -13.93
CA LEU A 141 2.07 6.80 -14.63
C LEU A 141 0.77 7.47 -15.08
N ILE A 142 0.12 8.20 -14.18
CA ILE A 142 -1.14 8.92 -14.47
C ILE A 142 -0.94 9.99 -15.55
N VAL A 143 0.18 10.72 -15.49
CA VAL A 143 0.51 11.77 -16.45
C VAL A 143 0.84 11.21 -17.83
N GLU A 144 1.70 10.19 -17.92
CA GLU A 144 2.13 9.59 -19.18
C GLU A 144 0.99 8.84 -19.89
N LEU A 145 0.07 8.23 -19.15
CA LEU A 145 -1.15 7.63 -19.70
C LEU A 145 -2.24 8.67 -19.98
N ASP A 146 -2.00 9.95 -19.69
CA ASP A 146 -2.94 11.09 -19.78
C ASP A 146 -4.32 10.79 -19.17
N LEU A 147 -4.35 10.09 -18.03
CA LEU A 147 -5.59 9.74 -17.33
C LEU A 147 -6.25 11.00 -16.79
N LYS A 148 -7.57 11.14 -17.04
CA LYS A 148 -8.41 12.27 -16.60
C LYS A 148 -9.77 11.77 -16.15
N ASN A 149 -10.51 12.63 -15.43
CA ASN A 149 -11.83 12.33 -14.90
C ASN A 149 -11.86 11.04 -14.07
N ILE A 150 -10.79 10.82 -13.30
CA ILE A 150 -10.53 9.59 -12.58
C ILE A 150 -11.49 9.47 -11.39
N THR A 151 -12.18 8.34 -11.29
CA THR A 151 -12.73 7.84 -10.02
C THR A 151 -11.68 6.93 -9.40
N ALA A 152 -11.03 7.38 -8.33
CA ALA A 152 -9.97 6.64 -7.67
C ALA A 152 -10.48 5.83 -6.48
N HIS A 153 -10.03 4.60 -6.38
CA HIS A 153 -10.15 3.74 -5.22
C HIS A 153 -8.77 3.52 -4.61
N PHE A 154 -8.62 3.89 -3.35
CA PHE A 154 -7.39 3.75 -2.59
C PHE A 154 -7.62 2.80 -1.42
N HIS A 155 -6.83 1.75 -1.35
CA HIS A 155 -6.87 0.75 -0.29
C HIS A 155 -5.51 0.63 0.39
N ASP A 156 -5.50 0.54 1.73
CA ASP A 156 -4.31 0.36 2.56
C ASP A 156 -3.21 1.39 2.21
N TRP A 157 -1.99 0.97 1.87
CA TRP A 157 -0.92 1.86 1.40
C TRP A 157 -1.24 2.62 0.10
N GLY A 158 -2.19 2.12 -0.68
CA GLY A 158 -2.74 2.87 -1.81
C GLY A 158 -3.35 4.21 -1.38
N GLY A 159 -3.77 4.37 -0.11
CA GLY A 159 -4.23 5.64 0.43
C GLY A 159 -3.12 6.66 0.64
N PRO A 160 -2.11 6.42 1.50
CA PRO A 160 -1.00 7.34 1.68
C PRO A 160 -0.33 7.77 0.38
N VAL A 161 -0.11 6.85 -0.56
CA VAL A 161 0.44 7.14 -1.88
C VAL A 161 -0.58 7.89 -2.74
N GLY A 162 -1.80 7.38 -2.88
CA GLY A 162 -2.83 7.92 -3.78
C GLY A 162 -3.31 9.31 -3.38
N PHE A 163 -3.45 9.63 -2.08
CA PHE A 163 -3.77 10.99 -1.63
C PHE A 163 -2.67 12.00 -1.96
N ARG A 164 -1.42 11.57 -1.95
CA ARG A 164 -0.30 12.42 -2.38
C ARG A 164 -0.33 12.63 -3.89
N VAL A 165 -0.56 11.58 -4.68
CA VAL A 165 -0.74 11.66 -6.13
C VAL A 165 -1.91 12.58 -6.49
N LEU A 166 -3.04 12.46 -5.78
CA LEU A 166 -4.19 13.35 -5.94
C LEU A 166 -3.81 14.80 -5.62
N ALA A 167 -3.00 15.03 -4.61
CA ALA A 167 -2.57 16.38 -4.24
C ALA A 167 -1.61 17.00 -5.27
N GLU A 168 -0.82 16.20 -5.97
CA GLU A 168 0.08 16.65 -7.05
C GLU A 168 -0.69 16.93 -8.35
N GLU A 169 -1.73 16.13 -8.66
CA GLU A 169 -2.51 16.21 -9.92
C GLU A 169 -4.03 16.34 -9.69
N PRO A 170 -4.53 17.30 -8.86
CA PRO A 170 -5.92 17.32 -8.37
C PRO A 170 -6.95 17.48 -9.49
N ASN A 171 -6.57 18.07 -10.63
CA ASN A 171 -7.46 18.30 -11.74
C ASN A 171 -7.77 17.03 -12.55
N ARG A 172 -7.01 15.96 -12.36
CA ARG A 172 -7.23 14.68 -13.05
C ARG A 172 -8.26 13.80 -12.36
N PHE A 173 -8.62 14.10 -11.10
CA PHE A 173 -9.54 13.30 -10.30
C PHE A 173 -10.90 13.97 -10.18
N ASP A 174 -11.97 13.18 -10.34
CA ASP A 174 -13.35 13.61 -10.17
C ASP A 174 -14.00 13.05 -8.91
N ARG A 175 -13.57 11.86 -8.47
CA ARG A 175 -14.12 11.17 -7.29
C ARG A 175 -13.03 10.39 -6.59
N VAL A 176 -13.18 10.19 -5.29
CA VAL A 176 -12.28 9.38 -4.47
C VAL A 176 -13.07 8.45 -3.56
N ILE A 177 -12.62 7.21 -3.48
CA ILE A 177 -13.09 6.22 -2.51
C ILE A 177 -11.89 5.78 -1.69
N ALA A 178 -11.96 5.98 -0.39
CA ALA A 178 -10.95 5.54 0.59
C ALA A 178 -11.48 4.34 1.35
N THR A 179 -10.78 3.21 1.28
CA THR A 179 -11.21 1.95 1.89
C THR A 179 -10.10 1.36 2.73
N ASN A 180 -10.39 1.13 4.01
CA ASN A 180 -9.46 0.52 4.95
C ASN A 180 -8.06 1.18 4.85
N THR A 181 -8.06 2.51 4.87
CA THR A 181 -6.87 3.33 4.66
C THR A 181 -6.94 4.65 5.40
N SER A 182 -5.81 5.36 5.42
CA SER A 182 -5.69 6.67 6.05
C SER A 182 -4.66 7.54 5.34
N LEU A 183 -4.57 8.80 5.77
CA LEU A 183 -3.43 9.66 5.44
C LEU A 183 -2.69 9.97 6.74
N PRO A 184 -1.58 9.30 7.05
CA PRO A 184 -0.76 9.60 8.21
C PRO A 184 -0.20 11.02 8.13
N ALA A 185 -0.60 11.90 9.08
CA ALA A 185 -0.17 13.29 9.13
C ALA A 185 -0.08 13.77 10.59
N THR A 186 0.67 14.84 10.84
CA THR A 186 0.94 15.32 12.21
C THR A 186 -0.12 16.29 12.75
N GLY A 187 -0.99 16.84 11.90
CA GLY A 187 -1.89 17.92 12.27
C GLY A 187 -1.21 19.30 12.26
N ARG A 188 -1.96 20.37 12.62
CA ARG A 188 -1.53 21.77 12.51
C ARG A 188 -0.75 22.25 13.72
N GLY A 189 0.15 23.19 13.48
CA GLY A 189 0.84 24.00 14.50
C GLY A 189 2.32 23.70 14.64
N PHE A 190 3.06 24.70 15.14
CA PHE A 190 4.53 24.64 15.29
C PHE A 190 5.01 23.40 16.05
N MET A 191 4.31 23.00 17.11
CA MET A 191 4.67 21.81 17.87
C MET A 191 4.48 20.51 17.06
N ASN A 192 3.47 20.44 16.19
CA ASN A 192 3.26 19.31 15.31
C ASN A 192 4.27 19.30 14.16
N ASP A 193 4.65 20.44 13.64
CA ASP A 193 5.73 20.53 12.66
C ASP A 193 7.07 20.07 13.26
N LEU A 194 7.42 20.50 14.47
CA LEU A 194 8.59 20.01 15.18
C LEU A 194 8.51 18.50 15.46
N ARG A 195 7.34 18.02 15.86
CA ARG A 195 7.06 16.62 16.12
C ARG A 195 7.27 15.74 14.87
N SER A 196 6.88 16.25 13.67
CA SER A 196 7.07 15.52 12.42
C SER A 196 8.54 15.24 12.09
N TYR A 197 9.44 16.14 12.45
CA TYR A 197 10.88 15.92 12.28
C TYR A 197 11.48 14.95 13.29
N LEU A 198 10.91 14.89 14.50
CA LEU A 198 11.42 14.04 15.57
C LEU A 198 10.82 12.63 15.56
N LEU A 199 9.60 12.49 15.08
CA LEU A 199 8.88 11.20 15.12
C LEU A 199 9.60 10.12 14.31
N TRP A 200 10.09 10.45 13.12
CA TRP A 200 10.76 9.46 12.28
C TRP A 200 12.05 8.88 12.89
N PRO A 201 13.01 9.70 13.37
CA PRO A 201 14.18 9.17 14.06
C PRO A 201 13.84 8.40 15.33
N ILE A 202 12.87 8.90 16.14
CA ILE A 202 12.43 8.23 17.37
C ILE A 202 11.79 6.89 17.04
N PHE A 203 10.92 6.85 16.03
CA PHE A 203 10.28 5.62 15.56
C PHE A 203 11.32 4.59 15.12
N LYS A 204 12.28 4.98 14.28
CA LYS A 204 13.39 4.10 13.86
C LYS A 204 14.16 3.53 15.04
N PHE A 205 14.51 4.37 16.00
CA PHE A 205 15.20 3.94 17.20
C PHE A 205 14.35 2.98 18.03
N THR A 206 13.04 3.23 18.16
CA THR A 206 12.12 2.37 18.91
C THR A 206 12.00 1.00 18.28
N ILE A 207 11.81 0.93 16.94
CA ILE A 207 11.74 -0.34 16.19
C ILE A 207 13.06 -1.11 16.33
N TRP A 208 14.20 -0.42 16.20
CA TRP A 208 15.51 -1.03 16.38
C TRP A 208 15.71 -1.58 17.81
N LEU A 209 15.30 -0.84 18.83
CA LEU A 209 15.43 -1.26 20.24
C LEU A 209 14.56 -2.49 20.56
N GLN A 210 13.37 -2.56 19.98
CA GLN A 210 12.46 -3.69 20.18
C GLN A 210 12.91 -4.95 19.43
N GLY A 211 13.67 -4.78 18.34
CA GLY A 211 14.13 -5.88 17.49
C GLY A 211 13.03 -6.60 16.72
N PRO A 212 13.33 -7.79 16.14
CA PRO A 212 12.38 -8.55 15.34
C PRO A 212 11.15 -8.99 16.14
N ALA A 213 10.01 -9.12 15.47
CA ALA A 213 8.85 -9.84 15.97
C ALA A 213 8.76 -11.21 15.28
N THR A 214 8.24 -12.21 15.98
CA THR A 214 7.95 -13.51 15.38
C THR A 214 6.64 -13.49 14.59
N TRP A 215 6.42 -14.53 13.81
CA TRP A 215 5.13 -14.73 13.12
C TRP A 215 3.96 -14.80 14.11
N GLU A 216 4.14 -15.50 15.24
CA GLU A 216 3.13 -15.64 16.28
C GLU A 216 2.82 -14.30 16.97
N GLU A 217 3.83 -13.46 17.22
CA GLU A 217 3.64 -12.11 17.76
C GLU A 217 2.89 -11.22 16.77
N PHE A 218 3.15 -11.37 15.46
CA PHE A 218 2.44 -10.63 14.42
C PHE A 218 0.96 -11.04 14.36
N ILE A 219 0.66 -12.33 14.22
CA ILE A 219 -0.72 -12.83 14.11
C ILE A 219 -1.49 -12.82 15.43
N GLY A 220 -0.79 -12.84 16.57
CA GLY A 220 -1.37 -12.80 17.91
C GLY A 220 -1.97 -11.46 18.32
N GLY A 221 -1.72 -10.40 17.57
CA GLY A 221 -2.59 -9.23 17.58
C GLY A 221 -2.24 -8.09 18.51
N ASP A 222 -1.01 -7.95 19.03
CA ASP A 222 -0.61 -6.77 19.82
C ASP A 222 -0.16 -5.58 18.94
N GLY A 223 -0.93 -5.30 17.88
CA GLY A 223 -0.91 -4.04 17.21
C GLY A 223 0.04 -3.95 16.01
N PHE A 224 -0.13 -2.85 15.29
CA PHE A 224 0.58 -2.49 14.07
C PHE A 224 2.12 -2.48 14.21
N THR A 225 2.64 -2.25 15.44
CA THR A 225 4.09 -2.28 15.72
C THR A 225 4.69 -3.67 15.49
N ASN A 226 4.00 -4.75 15.85
CA ASN A 226 4.48 -6.11 15.58
C ASN A 226 4.51 -6.44 14.10
N TRP A 227 3.53 -5.94 13.33
CA TRP A 227 3.55 -6.01 11.88
C TRP A 227 4.81 -5.34 11.29
N ILE A 228 5.10 -4.09 11.71
CA ILE A 228 6.29 -3.36 11.26
C ILE A 228 7.57 -4.11 11.63
N ARG A 229 7.67 -4.61 12.86
CA ARG A 229 8.84 -5.37 13.33
C ARG A 229 9.02 -6.67 12.55
N TYR A 230 7.94 -7.42 12.36
CA TYR A 230 7.96 -8.65 11.58
C TYR A 230 8.40 -8.37 10.14
N SER A 231 7.73 -7.47 9.43
CA SER A 231 8.04 -7.18 8.03
C SER A 231 9.47 -6.67 7.84
N THR A 232 9.94 -5.77 8.71
CA THR A 232 11.27 -5.14 8.59
C THR A 232 12.42 -6.10 8.86
N TYR A 233 12.25 -7.03 9.81
CA TYR A 233 13.37 -7.86 10.28
C TYR A 233 13.30 -9.33 9.85
N THR A 234 12.23 -9.76 9.21
CA THR A 234 12.19 -11.14 8.66
C THR A 234 13.13 -11.27 7.47
N ASP A 235 13.85 -12.39 7.38
CA ASP A 235 14.70 -12.68 6.23
C ASP A 235 13.89 -12.94 4.95
N ASN A 236 12.63 -13.36 5.09
CA ASN A 236 11.74 -13.69 3.99
C ASN A 236 10.29 -13.54 4.42
N ILE A 237 9.71 -12.37 4.15
CA ILE A 237 8.29 -12.11 4.45
C ILE A 237 7.39 -13.10 3.70
N ASP A 238 6.49 -13.78 4.44
CA ASP A 238 5.53 -14.74 3.89
C ASP A 238 4.26 -14.02 3.41
N VAL A 239 4.31 -13.49 2.19
CA VAL A 239 3.19 -12.74 1.59
C VAL A 239 1.95 -13.63 1.43
N GLY A 240 2.15 -14.86 0.95
CA GLY A 240 1.06 -15.84 0.81
C GLY A 240 0.39 -16.16 2.14
N GLY A 241 1.19 -16.43 3.18
CA GLY A 241 0.69 -16.71 4.53
C GLY A 241 -0.05 -15.52 5.15
N ILE A 242 0.44 -14.30 4.95
CA ILE A 242 -0.26 -13.08 5.38
C ILE A 242 -1.64 -12.99 4.74
N MET A 243 -1.74 -13.23 3.43
CA MET A 243 -3.02 -13.19 2.73
C MET A 243 -3.99 -14.31 3.16
N GLN A 244 -3.49 -15.50 3.52
CA GLN A 244 -4.34 -16.55 4.10
C GLN A 244 -4.93 -16.13 5.44
N VAL A 245 -4.14 -15.48 6.31
CA VAL A 245 -4.58 -15.09 7.66
C VAL A 245 -5.50 -13.86 7.62
N LEU A 246 -5.12 -12.82 6.88
CA LEU A 246 -5.81 -11.52 6.88
C LEU A 246 -6.78 -11.34 5.71
N GLY A 247 -6.53 -12.00 4.58
CA GLY A 247 -7.31 -11.82 3.34
C GLY A 247 -8.38 -12.89 3.11
N SER A 248 -8.48 -13.90 3.97
CA SER A 248 -9.43 -15.00 3.81
C SER A 248 -9.33 -15.70 2.44
N VAL A 249 -8.10 -15.83 1.91
CA VAL A 249 -7.85 -16.44 0.60
C VAL A 249 -7.55 -17.95 0.73
N THR A 250 -7.85 -18.69 -0.32
CA THR A 250 -7.47 -20.10 -0.41
C THR A 250 -5.96 -20.26 -0.59
N TYR A 251 -5.45 -21.47 -0.39
CA TYR A 251 -4.04 -21.78 -0.65
C TYR A 251 -3.62 -21.44 -2.09
N GLU A 252 -4.44 -21.80 -3.07
CA GLU A 252 -4.18 -21.48 -4.49
C GLU A 252 -4.10 -19.95 -4.74
N GLU A 253 -5.01 -19.16 -4.17
CA GLU A 253 -4.98 -17.71 -4.25
C GLU A 253 -3.75 -17.13 -3.51
N SER A 254 -3.33 -17.71 -2.39
CA SER A 254 -2.12 -17.29 -1.68
C SER A 254 -0.85 -17.48 -2.50
N LEU A 255 -0.77 -18.54 -3.30
CA LEU A 255 0.33 -18.76 -4.25
C LEU A 255 0.38 -17.68 -5.33
N ALA A 256 -0.77 -17.17 -5.76
CA ALA A 256 -0.81 -16.04 -6.70
C ALA A 256 -0.29 -14.73 -6.06
N TYR A 257 -0.53 -14.51 -4.76
CA TYR A 257 0.09 -13.38 -4.04
C TYR A 257 1.60 -13.54 -3.86
N GLU A 258 2.10 -14.77 -3.79
CA GLU A 258 3.52 -15.09 -3.70
C GLU A 258 4.22 -15.13 -5.08
N ALA A 259 3.47 -15.20 -6.18
CA ALA A 259 4.00 -15.31 -7.54
C ALA A 259 5.03 -14.22 -7.90
N PRO A 260 4.88 -12.92 -7.46
CA PRO A 260 5.84 -11.87 -7.74
C PRO A 260 7.24 -12.11 -7.17
N TYR A 261 7.40 -13.04 -6.24
CA TYR A 261 8.58 -13.18 -5.39
C TYR A 261 9.26 -14.54 -5.52
N PRO A 262 10.14 -14.75 -6.52
CA PRO A 262 10.88 -16.01 -6.69
C PRO A 262 11.70 -16.41 -5.46
N ASN A 263 12.19 -15.44 -4.72
CA ASN A 263 12.96 -15.60 -3.48
C ASN A 263 12.95 -14.30 -2.66
N ALA A 264 13.58 -14.31 -1.49
CA ALA A 264 13.62 -13.18 -0.56
C ALA A 264 14.15 -11.86 -1.16
N SER A 265 15.09 -11.92 -2.12
CA SER A 265 15.66 -10.70 -2.74
C SER A 265 14.62 -9.87 -3.52
N TYR A 266 13.51 -10.46 -3.92
CA TYR A 266 12.42 -9.75 -4.60
C TYR A 266 11.44 -9.07 -3.63
N LYS A 267 11.58 -9.28 -2.32
CA LYS A 267 10.60 -8.88 -1.30
C LYS A 267 10.94 -7.58 -0.55
N ALA A 268 12.04 -6.91 -0.92
CA ALA A 268 12.50 -5.71 -0.23
C ALA A 268 11.41 -4.60 -0.15
N GLY A 269 10.58 -4.45 -1.20
CA GLY A 269 9.45 -3.53 -1.20
C GLY A 269 8.40 -3.87 -0.13
N ALA A 270 7.95 -5.12 -0.10
CA ALA A 270 6.98 -5.59 0.89
C ALA A 270 7.53 -5.52 2.33
N GLN A 271 8.82 -5.84 2.51
CA GLN A 271 9.47 -5.77 3.83
C GLN A 271 9.49 -4.36 4.41
N ILE A 272 9.83 -3.36 3.60
CA ILE A 272 10.06 -2.01 4.10
C ILE A 272 8.80 -1.14 4.16
N PHE A 273 7.75 -1.47 3.40
CA PHE A 273 6.59 -0.61 3.25
C PHE A 273 5.94 -0.22 4.57
N PRO A 274 5.61 -1.15 5.50
CA PRO A 274 5.02 -0.79 6.79
C PRO A 274 5.89 0.16 7.61
N TYR A 275 7.21 0.03 7.51
CA TYR A 275 8.17 0.88 8.21
C TYR A 275 8.15 2.33 7.72
N LEU A 276 7.77 2.57 6.45
CA LEU A 276 7.77 3.91 5.83
C LEU A 276 6.59 4.80 6.26
N ILE A 277 5.58 4.29 6.97
CA ILE A 277 4.37 5.05 7.34
C ILE A 277 4.68 6.42 7.95
N PRO A 278 5.56 6.56 8.98
CA PRO A 278 5.83 7.85 9.58
C PRO A 278 6.91 8.66 8.86
N SER A 279 7.42 8.20 7.72
CA SER A 279 8.56 8.86 7.06
C SER A 279 8.23 10.22 6.45
N GLU A 280 6.98 10.44 5.99
CA GLU A 280 6.58 11.60 5.19
C GLU A 280 5.43 12.40 5.83
N LEU A 281 5.28 12.34 7.16
CA LEU A 281 4.15 12.96 7.89
C LEU A 281 3.95 14.44 7.56
N ARG A 282 5.04 15.19 7.34
CA ARG A 282 4.96 16.62 7.00
C ARG A 282 4.45 16.84 5.58
N LYS A 283 4.94 16.08 4.60
CA LYS A 283 4.48 16.22 3.22
C LYS A 283 3.02 15.77 3.11
N ASN A 284 2.62 14.75 3.85
CA ASN A 284 1.23 14.32 3.94
C ASN A 284 0.34 15.41 4.55
N GLU A 285 0.80 16.09 5.60
CA GLU A 285 0.09 17.23 6.18
C GLU A 285 -0.05 18.39 5.19
N MET A 286 0.99 18.67 4.40
CA MET A 286 0.91 19.71 3.35
C MET A 286 -0.11 19.32 2.27
N ALA A 287 -0.05 18.10 1.77
CA ALA A 287 -1.03 17.57 0.79
C ALA A 287 -2.47 17.67 1.32
N TYR A 288 -2.67 17.32 2.59
CA TYR A 288 -3.97 17.45 3.24
C TYR A 288 -4.45 18.92 3.27
N ARG A 289 -3.65 19.85 3.76
CA ARG A 289 -4.02 21.27 3.91
C ARG A 289 -4.24 21.98 2.59
N GLU A 290 -3.42 21.68 1.61
CA GLU A 290 -3.44 22.40 0.34
C GLU A 290 -4.53 21.92 -0.60
N VAL A 291 -4.84 20.61 -0.56
CA VAL A 291 -5.77 19.99 -1.49
C VAL A 291 -6.95 19.32 -0.78
N LEU A 292 -6.70 18.29 0.06
CA LEU A 292 -7.76 17.45 0.59
C LEU A 292 -8.75 18.20 1.49
N GLU A 293 -8.26 19.08 2.34
CA GLU A 293 -9.10 19.92 3.23
C GLU A 293 -10.01 20.88 2.45
N LYS A 294 -9.68 21.14 1.19
CA LYS A 294 -10.45 22.00 0.28
C LYS A 294 -11.18 21.20 -0.80
N TRP A 295 -11.07 19.87 -0.75
CA TRP A 295 -11.66 19.00 -1.74
C TRP A 295 -13.18 19.04 -1.68
N ASN A 296 -13.82 19.42 -2.79
CA ASN A 296 -15.26 19.60 -2.90
C ASN A 296 -15.94 18.65 -3.91
N LYS A 297 -15.14 17.81 -4.58
CA LYS A 297 -15.67 16.75 -5.44
C LYS A 297 -16.06 15.52 -4.59
N PRO A 298 -16.91 14.61 -5.07
CA PRO A 298 -17.35 13.45 -4.28
C PRO A 298 -16.20 12.67 -3.63
N PHE A 299 -16.34 12.40 -2.33
CA PHE A 299 -15.40 11.64 -1.54
C PHE A 299 -16.14 10.64 -0.66
N LEU A 300 -15.80 9.36 -0.76
CA LEU A 300 -16.41 8.29 0.01
C LEU A 300 -15.38 7.64 0.93
N ILE A 301 -15.72 7.49 2.20
CA ILE A 301 -15.00 6.65 3.16
C ILE A 301 -15.82 5.37 3.31
N ALA A 302 -15.29 4.25 2.82
CA ALA A 302 -15.97 2.95 2.79
C ALA A 302 -15.13 1.91 3.54
N ASN A 303 -15.22 1.91 4.87
CA ASN A 303 -14.42 1.02 5.71
C ASN A 303 -15.19 -0.23 6.14
N SER A 304 -14.45 -1.33 6.27
CA SER A 304 -14.97 -2.57 6.85
C SER A 304 -15.01 -2.50 8.37
N ASP A 305 -16.10 -2.94 8.99
CA ASP A 305 -16.24 -2.99 10.45
C ASP A 305 -15.36 -4.05 11.14
N ASN A 306 -14.93 -5.07 10.39
CA ASN A 306 -14.05 -6.14 10.87
C ASN A 306 -12.58 -5.96 10.45
N ASP A 307 -12.20 -4.81 9.90
CA ASP A 307 -10.80 -4.54 9.57
C ASP A 307 -9.97 -4.36 10.86
N PRO A 308 -9.01 -5.26 11.15
CA PRO A 308 -8.17 -5.15 12.36
C PRO A 308 -7.15 -4.01 12.28
N VAL A 309 -6.88 -3.47 11.08
CA VAL A 309 -5.84 -2.45 10.86
C VAL A 309 -6.43 -1.04 11.00
N THR A 310 -7.51 -0.74 10.29
CA THR A 310 -8.07 0.62 10.20
C THR A 310 -9.53 0.72 10.65
N GLY A 311 -10.31 -0.35 10.52
CA GLY A 311 -11.77 -0.31 10.62
C GLY A 311 -12.32 0.14 11.97
N ASN A 312 -11.66 -0.22 13.07
CA ASN A 312 -12.11 0.07 14.42
C ASN A 312 -11.39 1.26 15.10
N ASN A 313 -10.53 1.98 14.36
CA ASN A 313 -9.82 3.13 14.91
C ASN A 313 -10.29 4.44 14.30
N PRO A 314 -11.21 5.19 14.98
CA PRO A 314 -11.74 6.46 14.46
C PRO A 314 -10.67 7.54 14.27
N GLU A 315 -9.54 7.48 14.97
CA GLU A 315 -8.46 8.44 14.82
C GLU A 315 -7.74 8.29 13.46
N ILE A 316 -7.68 7.07 12.91
CA ILE A 316 -7.05 6.79 11.61
C ILE A 316 -7.78 7.52 10.49
N VAL A 317 -9.12 7.51 10.50
CA VAL A 317 -9.93 8.16 9.45
C VAL A 317 -10.32 9.60 9.79
N LYS A 318 -9.89 10.10 10.93
CA LYS A 318 -10.28 11.44 11.44
C LYS A 318 -9.99 12.59 10.48
N LEU A 319 -8.87 12.54 9.77
CA LEU A 319 -8.54 13.57 8.78
C LEU A 319 -9.43 13.45 7.54
N LEU A 320 -9.71 12.24 7.09
CA LEU A 320 -10.56 12.01 5.92
C LEU A 320 -11.99 12.50 6.18
N LYS A 321 -12.52 12.30 7.40
CA LYS A 321 -13.85 12.80 7.82
C LYS A 321 -13.97 14.34 7.82
N ARG A 322 -12.87 15.07 7.77
CA ARG A 322 -12.86 16.54 7.70
C ARG A 322 -12.89 17.08 6.28
N ILE A 323 -12.78 16.22 5.28
CA ILE A 323 -12.91 16.61 3.87
C ILE A 323 -14.35 17.09 3.66
N PRO A 324 -14.59 18.30 3.10
CA PRO A 324 -15.92 18.90 3.05
C PRO A 324 -17.00 18.04 2.36
N SER A 325 -16.60 17.26 1.37
CA SER A 325 -17.50 16.39 0.59
C SER A 325 -17.51 14.93 1.08
N ALA A 326 -16.82 14.61 2.18
CA ALA A 326 -16.73 13.24 2.64
C ALA A 326 -18.07 12.69 3.10
N GLN A 327 -18.43 11.54 2.55
CA GLN A 327 -19.51 10.67 3.01
C GLN A 327 -18.89 9.43 3.63
N GLU A 328 -19.53 8.87 4.65
CA GLU A 328 -19.05 7.65 5.30
C GLU A 328 -20.11 6.56 5.19
N ILE A 329 -19.66 5.38 4.78
CA ILE A 329 -20.45 4.15 4.83
C ILE A 329 -19.65 3.06 5.53
N VAL A 330 -20.34 2.08 6.08
CA VAL A 330 -19.75 0.91 6.71
C VAL A 330 -20.05 -0.33 5.88
N ILE A 331 -19.01 -1.13 5.62
CA ILE A 331 -19.13 -2.44 5.00
C ILE A 331 -19.04 -3.48 6.11
N SER A 332 -20.14 -4.22 6.31
CA SER A 332 -20.22 -5.19 7.40
C SER A 332 -19.87 -6.61 6.94
N GLY A 333 -18.99 -7.24 7.69
CA GLY A 333 -18.60 -8.64 7.50
C GLY A 333 -17.18 -8.85 7.03
N PRO A 334 -16.71 -8.24 5.92
CA PRO A 334 -15.33 -8.39 5.45
C PRO A 334 -14.29 -7.83 6.43
N GLY A 335 -13.07 -8.38 6.35
CA GLY A 335 -11.90 -7.87 7.04
C GLY A 335 -11.18 -6.75 6.27
N HIS A 336 -9.85 -6.73 6.38
CA HIS A 336 -9.02 -5.70 5.75
C HIS A 336 -9.09 -5.74 4.21
N PHE A 337 -9.05 -6.92 3.62
CA PHE A 337 -9.05 -7.12 2.16
C PHE A 337 -10.47 -7.37 1.64
N VAL A 338 -11.33 -6.35 1.73
CA VAL A 338 -12.72 -6.42 1.28
C VAL A 338 -12.87 -6.87 -0.17
N GLN A 339 -11.90 -6.56 -1.01
CA GLN A 339 -11.85 -6.93 -2.42
C GLN A 339 -11.77 -8.44 -2.63
N GLU A 340 -11.16 -9.17 -1.70
CA GLU A 340 -11.12 -10.63 -1.71
C GLU A 340 -12.43 -11.26 -1.24
N GLU A 341 -12.99 -10.71 -0.18
CA GLU A 341 -14.14 -11.30 0.50
C GLU A 341 -15.48 -10.92 -0.15
N ALA A 342 -15.53 -9.75 -0.81
CA ALA A 342 -16.75 -9.14 -1.37
C ALA A 342 -16.47 -8.34 -2.65
N GLY A 343 -15.60 -8.83 -3.54
CA GLY A 343 -15.15 -8.10 -4.73
C GLY A 343 -16.29 -7.60 -5.62
N PRO A 344 -17.23 -8.44 -6.06
CA PRO A 344 -18.35 -8.03 -6.91
C PRO A 344 -19.26 -6.99 -6.23
N GLU A 345 -19.60 -7.19 -4.95
CA GLU A 345 -20.43 -6.27 -4.17
C GLU A 345 -19.72 -4.93 -3.97
N TYR A 346 -18.40 -4.98 -3.77
CA TYR A 346 -17.60 -3.78 -3.64
C TYR A 346 -17.48 -3.03 -4.98
N ALA A 347 -17.35 -3.73 -6.10
CA ALA A 347 -17.41 -3.12 -7.42
C ALA A 347 -18.78 -2.43 -7.67
N GLN A 348 -19.88 -3.05 -7.24
CA GLN A 348 -21.20 -2.44 -7.32
C GLN A 348 -21.29 -1.16 -6.47
N LEU A 349 -20.70 -1.12 -5.28
CA LEU A 349 -20.61 0.09 -4.46
C LEU A 349 -19.89 1.23 -5.19
N ILE A 350 -18.79 0.93 -5.92
CA ILE A 350 -18.10 1.94 -6.73
C ILE A 350 -19.03 2.50 -7.81
N ILE A 351 -19.78 1.62 -8.49
CA ILE A 351 -20.76 2.00 -9.51
C ILE A 351 -21.85 2.89 -8.91
N ASP A 352 -22.41 2.49 -7.78
CA ASP A 352 -23.46 3.23 -7.07
C ASP A 352 -22.97 4.61 -6.60
N PHE A 353 -21.70 4.69 -6.14
CA PHE A 353 -21.08 5.96 -5.79
C PHE A 353 -20.90 6.88 -7.01
N ILE A 354 -20.50 6.34 -8.16
CA ILE A 354 -20.39 7.12 -9.39
C ILE A 354 -21.76 7.65 -9.82
N ASN A 355 -22.82 6.86 -9.61
CA ASN A 355 -24.22 7.22 -9.89
C ASN A 355 -24.88 8.09 -8.82
N GLY A 356 -24.17 8.41 -7.73
CA GLY A 356 -24.62 9.32 -6.66
C GLY A 356 -25.46 8.69 -5.55
N ASN A 357 -25.53 7.35 -5.48
CA ASN A 357 -26.33 6.60 -4.51
C ASN A 357 -25.53 5.50 -3.79
N PRO A 358 -24.40 5.80 -3.11
CA PRO A 358 -23.63 4.77 -2.43
C PRO A 358 -24.39 4.28 -1.17
N GLU A 359 -24.55 2.98 -1.04
CA GLU A 359 -25.08 2.34 0.14
C GLU A 359 -24.11 1.29 0.69
N GLY A 360 -23.97 1.22 2.01
CA GLY A 360 -23.22 0.17 2.67
C GLY A 360 -23.89 -1.19 2.47
N PHE A 361 -23.10 -2.25 2.47
CA PHE A 361 -23.59 -3.61 2.30
C PHE A 361 -23.09 -4.53 3.41
N THR A 362 -23.74 -5.67 3.57
CA THR A 362 -23.36 -6.70 4.54
C THR A 362 -23.10 -8.01 3.83
N VAL A 363 -21.93 -8.59 4.10
CA VAL A 363 -21.55 -9.92 3.61
C VAL A 363 -21.49 -10.89 4.78
N LYS A 364 -22.14 -12.03 4.66
CA LYS A 364 -21.98 -13.10 5.66
C LYS A 364 -20.56 -13.67 5.52
N LYS A 365 -19.79 -13.60 6.61
CA LYS A 365 -18.42 -14.09 6.65
C LYS A 365 -18.38 -15.54 6.14
N LYS A 366 -17.64 -15.78 5.06
CA LYS A 366 -17.36 -17.13 4.58
C LYS A 366 -16.44 -17.78 5.61
N VAL A 367 -16.95 -18.72 6.37
CA VAL A 367 -16.13 -19.56 7.24
C VAL A 367 -15.35 -20.48 6.30
N LEU A 368 -14.09 -20.16 6.05
CA LEU A 368 -13.20 -21.10 5.37
C LEU A 368 -13.07 -22.32 6.26
N ASP A 369 -13.34 -23.49 5.71
CA ASP A 369 -13.12 -24.74 6.41
C ASP A 369 -11.65 -24.80 6.85
N LYS A 370 -11.41 -24.99 8.15
CA LYS A 370 -10.05 -25.09 8.70
C LYS A 370 -9.19 -26.17 8.02
N ASN A 371 -9.82 -27.11 7.31
CA ASN A 371 -9.15 -28.14 6.52
C ASN A 371 -8.67 -27.66 5.13
N SER A 372 -9.04 -26.45 4.69
CA SER A 372 -8.55 -25.84 3.44
C SER A 372 -7.33 -24.94 3.63
N ILE A 373 -6.83 -24.85 4.88
CA ILE A 373 -5.70 -23.98 5.26
C ILE A 373 -4.39 -24.80 5.46
N LEU A 374 -4.46 -26.13 5.26
CA LEU A 374 -3.29 -27.04 5.36
C LEU A 374 -2.84 -27.51 3.99
#